data_d2c60ac7596a38408a834d993d3f24b3
#
_entry.id   d2c60ac7596a38408a834d993d3f24b3
#
_cell.length_a   1.000
_cell.length_b   1.000
_cell.length_c   1.000
_cell.angle_alpha   90.00
_cell.angle_beta   90.00
_cell.angle_gamma   90.00
#
_symmetry.space_group_name_H-M   'P 1'
#
loop_
_entity.id
_entity.type
_entity.pdbx_description
1 polymer ?
#
loop_
_entity_poly.entity_id
_entity_poly.type
_entity_poly.pdbx_seq_one_letter_code
_entity_poly.pdbx_strand_id
1 'polypeptide(L)'
;MGGPRPLRSANHRHSGLGQQPKVLLALVLLFCGAMVARLSWLQLIQGARYRELADENRIRVVPRSPIRGRLLDRKGRELASSKLSYNLYLYPRLVNDANWPALRDSLSQLLNLDKEDLDQRRLKSLRELRKGVSKDRYRITLATDLKSEQVLRFRELASSFEGAQVDVDVLRHYPYGTLAAHVLGYTQPINEKEFKTLGDQGYDIRDRIGRIGVEAAYESLLRGKWGGQMLEVNAMGEVQRSLGDKP
;
A
#
# COMPACT_ATOMS: atom_id res chain seq x y z
N MET A 1 -95.57 4.34 44.54
CA MET A 1 -95.05 5.69 44.28
C MET A 1 -93.60 5.70 44.71
N GLY A 2 -92.70 5.47 43.78
CA GLY A 2 -91.27 5.42 43.99
C GLY A 2 -90.60 6.55 43.24
N GLY A 3 -90.04 7.51 43.99
CA GLY A 3 -89.28 8.63 43.46
C GLY A 3 -87.97 8.23 42.87
N PRO A 4 -87.44 8.95 41.83
CA PRO A 4 -86.19 8.62 41.19
C PRO A 4 -84.95 8.99 42.08
N ARG A 5 -83.99 8.09 42.15
CA ARG A 5 -82.70 8.32 42.81
C ARG A 5 -81.84 9.26 41.98
N PRO A 6 -81.12 10.25 42.54
CA PRO A 6 -80.26 11.12 41.82
C PRO A 6 -78.97 10.36 41.40
N LEU A 7 -78.59 10.53 40.14
CA LEU A 7 -77.28 10.07 39.56
C LEU A 7 -76.14 10.78 40.26
N ARG A 8 -75.20 9.98 40.82
CA ARG A 8 -73.99 10.39 41.47
C ARG A 8 -73.00 10.86 40.37
N SER A 9 -72.81 12.15 40.27
CA SER A 9 -71.77 12.78 39.46
C SER A 9 -70.40 12.22 39.79
N ALA A 10 -69.78 11.55 38.80
CA ALA A 10 -68.39 11.09 38.90
C ALA A 10 -67.44 12.31 38.77
N ASN A 11 -66.94 12.75 39.91
CA ASN A 11 -65.93 13.80 39.97
C ASN A 11 -64.62 13.25 39.39
N HIS A 12 -64.32 13.54 38.15
CA HIS A 12 -63.02 13.30 37.54
C HIS A 12 -61.98 14.16 38.27
N ARG A 13 -61.23 13.51 39.14
CA ARG A 13 -60.00 14.08 39.74
C ARG A 13 -59.00 14.30 38.62
N HIS A 14 -58.91 15.53 38.09
CA HIS A 14 -57.76 16.03 37.35
C HIS A 14 -56.59 16.18 38.36
N SER A 15 -56.00 15.05 38.76
CA SER A 15 -54.84 15.04 39.62
C SER A 15 -53.57 15.03 38.77
N GLY A 16 -52.82 16.12 38.78
CA GLY A 16 -51.40 16.06 38.75
C GLY A 16 -50.64 15.94 37.43
N LEU A 17 -51.28 16.10 36.27
CA LEU A 17 -50.59 16.04 34.96
C LEU A 17 -49.92 17.35 34.51
N GLY A 18 -50.06 18.45 35.29
CA GLY A 18 -49.60 19.78 34.86
C GLY A 18 -48.07 20.03 34.93
N GLN A 19 -47.36 19.24 35.73
CA GLN A 19 -45.90 19.47 35.88
C GLN A 19 -45.04 18.42 35.16
N GLN A 20 -45.49 17.19 34.98
CA GLN A 20 -44.77 16.12 34.33
C GLN A 20 -44.28 16.45 32.92
N PRO A 21 -45.12 17.02 31.99
CA PRO A 21 -44.66 17.38 30.65
C PRO A 21 -43.64 18.52 30.68
N LYS A 22 -43.73 19.45 31.65
CA LYS A 22 -42.76 20.54 31.79
C LYS A 22 -41.39 20.02 32.26
N VAL A 23 -41.37 19.08 33.16
CA VAL A 23 -40.14 18.43 33.62
C VAL A 23 -39.49 17.61 32.47
N LEU A 24 -40.31 16.86 31.72
CA LEU A 24 -39.84 16.11 30.56
C LEU A 24 -39.25 17.05 29.49
N LEU A 25 -39.95 18.15 29.19
CA LEU A 25 -39.47 19.16 28.25
C LEU A 25 -38.16 19.77 28.71
N ALA A 26 -38.04 20.10 30.00
CA ALA A 26 -36.80 20.66 30.56
C ALA A 26 -35.63 19.66 30.44
N LEU A 27 -35.85 18.36 30.70
CA LEU A 27 -34.86 17.31 30.53
C LEU A 27 -34.41 17.16 29.07
N VAL A 28 -35.38 17.18 28.13
CA VAL A 28 -35.06 17.13 26.69
C VAL A 28 -34.23 18.33 26.25
N LEU A 29 -34.63 19.56 26.68
CA LEU A 29 -33.87 20.77 26.37
C LEU A 29 -32.47 20.76 26.97
N LEU A 30 -32.30 20.27 28.18
CA LEU A 30 -31.00 20.11 28.84
C LEU A 30 -30.14 19.10 28.08
N PHE A 31 -30.70 17.98 27.68
CA PHE A 31 -29.99 16.97 26.88
C PHE A 31 -29.58 17.51 25.50
N CYS A 32 -30.49 18.18 24.80
CA CYS A 32 -30.18 18.83 23.52
C CYS A 32 -29.11 19.90 23.69
N GLY A 33 -29.18 20.72 24.75
CA GLY A 33 -28.16 21.71 25.06
C GLY A 33 -26.78 21.10 25.32
N ALA A 34 -26.72 19.99 26.06
CA ALA A 34 -25.47 19.25 26.29
C ALA A 34 -24.91 18.67 24.97
N MET A 35 -25.75 18.14 24.09
CA MET A 35 -25.32 17.65 22.78
C MET A 35 -24.77 18.79 21.89
N VAL A 36 -25.47 19.92 21.83
CA VAL A 36 -25.00 21.10 21.08
C VAL A 36 -23.67 21.62 21.65
N ALA A 37 -23.56 21.74 22.97
CA ALA A 37 -22.30 22.14 23.61
C ALA A 37 -21.16 21.16 23.26
N ARG A 38 -21.42 19.85 23.29
CA ARG A 38 -20.42 18.82 22.93
C ARG A 38 -20.02 18.89 21.46
N LEU A 39 -20.99 19.06 20.55
CA LEU A 39 -20.69 19.23 19.13
C LEU A 39 -19.88 20.49 18.86
N SER A 40 -20.26 21.62 19.49
CA SER A 40 -19.51 22.86 19.37
C SER A 40 -18.08 22.71 19.87
N TRP A 41 -17.86 22.04 20.98
CA TRP A 41 -16.53 21.74 21.49
C TRP A 41 -15.70 20.92 20.48
N LEU A 42 -16.28 19.84 19.92
CA LEU A 42 -15.62 19.00 18.94
C LEU A 42 -15.27 19.75 17.66
N GLN A 43 -16.17 20.61 17.18
CA GLN A 43 -15.98 21.33 15.92
C GLN A 43 -15.06 22.56 16.06
N LEU A 44 -15.23 23.36 17.15
CA LEU A 44 -14.49 24.62 17.31
C LEU A 44 -13.12 24.41 17.95
N ILE A 45 -13.02 23.52 18.94
CA ILE A 45 -11.77 23.34 19.71
C ILE A 45 -10.94 22.20 19.15
N GLN A 46 -11.57 21.06 18.82
CA GLN A 46 -10.86 19.89 18.33
C GLN A 46 -10.88 19.75 16.80
N GLY A 47 -11.62 20.61 16.11
CA GLY A 47 -11.81 20.51 14.67
C GLY A 47 -10.50 20.58 13.86
N ALA A 48 -9.55 21.42 14.27
CA ALA A 48 -8.24 21.51 13.63
C ALA A 48 -7.47 20.19 13.74
N ARG A 49 -7.43 19.61 14.95
CA ARG A 49 -6.75 18.32 15.19
C ARG A 49 -7.37 17.17 14.40
N TYR A 50 -8.71 17.11 14.33
CA TYR A 50 -9.38 16.05 13.55
C TYR A 50 -9.22 16.22 12.04
N ARG A 51 -9.09 17.47 11.54
CA ARG A 51 -8.73 17.72 10.13
C ARG A 51 -7.32 17.24 9.84
N GLU A 52 -6.35 17.56 10.67
CA GLU A 52 -4.97 17.09 10.54
C GLU A 52 -4.88 15.56 10.51
N LEU A 53 -5.54 14.87 11.44
CA LEU A 53 -5.62 13.40 11.45
C LEU A 53 -6.32 12.83 10.21
N ALA A 54 -7.34 13.51 9.69
CA ALA A 54 -8.02 13.11 8.48
C ALA A 54 -7.12 13.28 7.24
N ASP A 55 -6.35 14.37 7.18
CA ASP A 55 -5.41 14.63 6.10
C ASP A 55 -4.22 13.66 6.14
N GLU A 56 -3.69 13.34 7.32
CA GLU A 56 -2.65 12.31 7.48
C GLU A 56 -3.12 10.93 7.01
N ASN A 57 -4.35 10.54 7.29
CA ASN A 57 -4.92 9.28 6.83
C ASN A 57 -5.23 9.26 5.32
N ARG A 58 -5.42 10.43 4.72
CA ARG A 58 -5.76 10.60 3.30
C ARG A 58 -4.54 10.60 2.40
N ILE A 59 -3.37 10.95 2.93
CA ILE A 59 -2.12 11.03 2.18
C ILE A 59 -1.30 9.76 2.43
N ARG A 60 -1.10 8.97 1.39
CA ARG A 60 -0.23 7.81 1.42
C ARG A 60 1.06 8.08 0.64
N VAL A 61 2.19 7.95 1.31
CA VAL A 61 3.49 8.02 0.65
C VAL A 61 3.85 6.62 0.15
N VAL A 62 3.87 6.47 -1.17
CA VAL A 62 4.34 5.25 -1.82
C VAL A 62 5.82 5.43 -2.14
N PRO A 63 6.71 4.64 -1.50
CA PRO A 63 8.14 4.77 -1.73
C PRO A 63 8.49 4.38 -3.17
N ARG A 64 9.29 5.21 -3.83
CA ARG A 64 9.84 4.95 -5.16
C ARG A 64 11.31 4.61 -5.08
N SER A 65 11.69 3.50 -5.70
CA SER A 65 13.09 3.08 -5.78
C SER A 65 13.92 4.13 -6.50
N PRO A 66 15.10 4.46 -5.97
CA PRO A 66 15.99 5.43 -6.59
C PRO A 66 16.51 4.91 -7.92
N ILE A 67 16.72 5.82 -8.85
CA ILE A 67 17.42 5.53 -10.11
C ILE A 67 18.92 5.54 -9.82
N ARG A 68 19.57 4.39 -10.02
CA ARG A 68 21.02 4.26 -9.82
C ARG A 68 21.80 5.07 -10.87
N GLY A 69 22.85 5.75 -10.46
CA GLY A 69 23.70 6.58 -11.31
C GLY A 69 24.27 5.81 -12.51
N ARG A 70 24.49 6.51 -13.62
CA ARG A 70 25.06 5.94 -14.85
C ARG A 70 26.58 5.84 -14.74
N LEU A 71 27.15 4.78 -15.31
CA LEU A 71 28.58 4.65 -15.54
C LEU A 71 28.87 4.94 -17.02
N LEU A 72 29.69 5.92 -17.26
CA LEU A 72 30.03 6.38 -18.61
C LEU A 72 31.54 6.17 -18.88
N ASP A 73 31.88 5.94 -20.12
CA ASP A 73 33.28 5.99 -20.56
C ASP A 73 33.74 7.45 -20.79
N ARG A 74 35.03 7.63 -21.11
CA ARG A 74 35.61 8.95 -21.40
C ARG A 74 34.96 9.69 -22.59
N LYS A 75 34.20 8.98 -23.42
CA LYS A 75 33.48 9.55 -24.58
C LYS A 75 32.01 9.76 -24.29
N GLY A 76 31.56 9.54 -23.05
CA GLY A 76 30.16 9.68 -22.63
C GLY A 76 29.26 8.49 -23.02
N ARG A 77 29.80 7.36 -23.48
CA ARG A 77 28.99 6.18 -23.81
C ARG A 77 28.64 5.43 -22.53
N GLU A 78 27.38 4.98 -22.44
CA GLU A 78 26.87 4.28 -21.27
C GLU A 78 27.48 2.87 -21.16
N LEU A 79 28.21 2.61 -20.09
CA LEU A 79 28.74 1.30 -19.73
C LEU A 79 27.78 0.55 -18.79
N ALA A 80 27.09 1.29 -17.91
CA ALA A 80 25.98 0.80 -17.12
C ALA A 80 24.96 1.91 -16.89
N SER A 81 23.69 1.58 -17.05
CA SER A 81 22.56 2.48 -16.86
C SER A 81 21.42 1.78 -16.12
N SER A 82 20.37 2.51 -15.86
CA SER A 82 19.14 1.98 -15.27
C SER A 82 18.03 2.05 -16.29
N LYS A 83 17.32 0.93 -16.52
CA LYS A 83 16.12 0.90 -17.37
C LYS A 83 14.90 0.57 -16.52
N LEU A 84 13.76 1.11 -16.91
CA LEU A 84 12.48 0.68 -16.36
C LEU A 84 12.15 -0.72 -16.88
N SER A 85 11.74 -1.58 -15.99
CA SER A 85 11.39 -2.97 -16.27
C SER A 85 10.03 -3.27 -15.67
N TYR A 86 9.16 -3.87 -16.45
CA TYR A 86 7.88 -4.37 -15.95
C TYR A 86 8.07 -5.76 -15.36
N ASN A 87 7.74 -5.91 -14.11
CA ASN A 87 7.89 -7.16 -13.39
C ASN A 87 6.55 -7.66 -12.88
N LEU A 88 6.34 -8.97 -12.95
CA LEU A 88 5.17 -9.65 -12.41
C LEU A 88 5.44 -10.07 -10.97
N TYR A 89 4.61 -9.59 -10.06
CA TYR A 89 4.66 -9.90 -8.64
C TYR A 89 3.45 -10.71 -8.20
N LEU A 90 3.67 -11.60 -7.25
CA LEU A 90 2.64 -12.35 -6.55
C LEU A 90 2.65 -11.95 -5.08
N TYR A 91 1.46 -11.72 -4.53
CA TYR A 91 1.25 -11.45 -3.12
C TYR A 91 0.78 -12.72 -2.40
N PRO A 92 1.63 -13.40 -1.62
CA PRO A 92 1.33 -14.71 -1.03
C PRO A 92 0.16 -14.70 -0.05
N ARG A 93 -0.23 -13.53 0.46
CA ARG A 93 -1.42 -13.39 1.33
C ARG A 93 -2.73 -13.62 0.60
N LEU A 94 -2.77 -13.26 -0.68
CA LEU A 94 -3.97 -13.32 -1.51
C LEU A 94 -4.07 -14.63 -2.29
N VAL A 95 -2.96 -15.36 -2.42
CA VAL A 95 -2.89 -16.59 -3.21
C VAL A 95 -2.50 -17.76 -2.33
N ASN A 96 -3.44 -18.65 -2.10
CA ASN A 96 -3.23 -19.92 -1.39
C ASN A 96 -2.87 -21.07 -2.35
N ASP A 97 -2.55 -22.24 -1.79
CA ASP A 97 -2.19 -23.41 -2.59
C ASP A 97 -3.36 -23.96 -3.43
N ALA A 98 -4.60 -23.70 -3.04
CA ALA A 98 -5.79 -24.12 -3.78
C ALA A 98 -6.04 -23.24 -5.03
N ASN A 99 -5.81 -21.93 -4.93
CA ASN A 99 -6.05 -20.99 -6.03
C ASN A 99 -4.85 -20.89 -6.99
N TRP A 100 -3.67 -21.27 -6.53
CA TRP A 100 -2.44 -21.16 -7.30
C TRP A 100 -2.44 -21.86 -8.65
N PRO A 101 -2.90 -23.14 -8.80
CA PRO A 101 -2.85 -23.82 -10.09
C PRO A 101 -3.63 -23.08 -11.18
N ALA A 102 -4.83 -22.60 -10.87
CA ALA A 102 -5.66 -21.85 -11.82
C ALA A 102 -5.00 -20.51 -12.21
N LEU A 103 -4.49 -19.77 -11.22
CA LEU A 103 -3.77 -18.52 -11.46
C LEU A 103 -2.51 -18.74 -12.29
N ARG A 104 -1.70 -19.74 -11.95
CA ARG A 104 -0.49 -20.10 -12.69
C ARG A 104 -0.79 -20.41 -14.15
N ASP A 105 -1.80 -21.24 -14.41
CA ASP A 105 -2.15 -21.67 -15.76
C ASP A 105 -2.63 -20.47 -16.60
N SER A 106 -3.42 -19.60 -16.02
CA SER A 106 -3.88 -18.37 -16.68
C SER A 106 -2.71 -17.41 -16.96
N LEU A 107 -1.81 -17.21 -16.01
CA LEU A 107 -0.62 -16.36 -16.19
C LEU A 107 0.34 -16.94 -17.23
N SER A 108 0.56 -18.27 -17.21
CA SER A 108 1.39 -18.96 -18.18
C SER A 108 0.87 -18.76 -19.60
N GLN A 109 -0.42 -18.95 -19.81
CA GLN A 109 -1.07 -18.79 -21.11
C GLN A 109 -1.05 -17.34 -21.60
N LEU A 110 -1.39 -16.39 -20.71
CA LEU A 110 -1.48 -14.97 -21.05
C LEU A 110 -0.13 -14.36 -21.39
N LEU A 111 0.89 -14.68 -20.60
CA LEU A 111 2.22 -14.06 -20.67
C LEU A 111 3.25 -14.94 -21.40
N ASN A 112 2.84 -16.12 -21.84
CA ASN A 112 3.73 -17.11 -22.46
C ASN A 112 4.94 -17.44 -21.57
N LEU A 113 4.66 -17.75 -20.28
CA LEU A 113 5.65 -18.10 -19.28
C LEU A 113 5.59 -19.62 -19.00
N ASP A 114 6.74 -20.21 -18.70
CA ASP A 114 6.80 -21.61 -18.33
C ASP A 114 6.17 -21.85 -16.95
N LYS A 115 5.28 -22.85 -16.88
CA LYS A 115 4.56 -23.21 -15.64
C LYS A 115 5.49 -23.72 -14.56
N GLU A 116 6.47 -24.53 -14.96
CA GLU A 116 7.42 -25.12 -14.03
C GLU A 116 8.35 -24.06 -13.44
N ASP A 117 8.77 -23.08 -14.24
CA ASP A 117 9.56 -21.94 -13.75
C ASP A 117 8.75 -21.08 -12.76
N LEU A 118 7.47 -20.84 -13.03
CA LEU A 118 6.58 -20.12 -12.10
C LEU A 118 6.43 -20.85 -10.76
N ASP A 119 6.26 -22.20 -10.80
CA ASP A 119 6.16 -23.03 -9.61
C ASP A 119 7.47 -23.00 -8.80
N GLN A 120 8.61 -23.14 -9.46
CA GLN A 120 9.92 -23.11 -8.80
C GLN A 120 10.20 -21.76 -8.13
N ARG A 121 9.90 -20.65 -8.80
CA ARG A 121 10.07 -19.30 -8.26
C ARG A 121 9.18 -19.08 -7.05
N ARG A 122 7.90 -19.48 -7.13
CA ARG A 122 6.99 -19.41 -5.99
C ARG A 122 7.48 -20.24 -4.81
N LEU A 123 7.84 -21.51 -5.02
CA LEU A 123 8.31 -22.41 -3.97
C LEU A 123 9.61 -21.93 -3.32
N LYS A 124 10.57 -21.45 -4.12
CA LYS A 124 11.82 -20.87 -3.62
C LYS A 124 11.54 -19.70 -2.69
N SER A 125 10.72 -18.77 -3.14
CA SER A 125 10.40 -17.57 -2.38
C SER A 125 9.58 -17.86 -1.11
N LEU A 126 8.66 -18.84 -1.15
CA LEU A 126 7.94 -19.28 0.04
C LEU A 126 8.85 -19.94 1.08
N ARG A 127 9.91 -20.64 0.65
CA ARG A 127 10.93 -21.17 1.57
C ARG A 127 11.72 -20.08 2.25
N GLU A 128 12.01 -19.00 1.54
CA GLU A 128 12.68 -17.81 2.09
C GLU A 128 11.78 -17.07 3.09
N LEU A 129 10.49 -16.94 2.80
CA LEU A 129 9.49 -16.37 3.71
C LEU A 129 9.38 -17.11 5.06
N ARG A 130 9.51 -18.42 5.06
CA ARG A 130 9.49 -19.23 6.30
C ARG A 130 10.66 -18.92 7.23
N LYS A 131 11.71 -18.26 6.74
CA LYS A 131 12.91 -17.89 7.51
C LYS A 131 12.81 -16.58 8.28
N GLY A 132 11.66 -15.88 8.28
CA GLY A 132 11.42 -14.76 9.18
C GLY A 132 11.10 -13.41 8.55
N VAL A 133 10.90 -13.32 7.24
CA VAL A 133 10.51 -12.06 6.58
C VAL A 133 9.04 -11.73 6.89
N SER A 134 8.75 -10.47 7.21
CA SER A 134 7.39 -9.99 7.44
C SER A 134 6.49 -10.27 6.23
N LYS A 135 5.45 -11.08 6.44
CA LYS A 135 4.51 -11.51 5.39
C LYS A 135 3.72 -10.35 4.77
N ASP A 136 3.61 -9.23 5.45
CA ASP A 136 2.74 -8.13 5.05
C ASP A 136 3.28 -7.27 3.93
N ARG A 137 4.58 -7.25 3.74
CA ARG A 137 5.26 -6.44 2.70
C ARG A 137 5.96 -7.28 1.64
N TYR A 138 5.83 -8.61 1.75
CA TYR A 138 6.55 -9.50 0.87
C TYR A 138 5.77 -9.74 -0.42
N ARG A 139 6.45 -9.51 -1.53
CA ARG A 139 5.98 -9.85 -2.87
C ARG A 139 6.98 -10.80 -3.53
N ILE A 140 6.49 -11.80 -4.20
CA ILE A 140 7.29 -12.78 -4.95
C ILE A 140 7.43 -12.29 -6.38
N THR A 141 8.64 -12.17 -6.89
CA THR A 141 8.85 -11.87 -8.31
C THR A 141 8.71 -13.15 -9.13
N LEU A 142 7.64 -13.23 -9.92
CA LEU A 142 7.38 -14.36 -10.82
C LEU A 142 8.07 -14.22 -12.16
N ALA A 143 8.06 -13.02 -12.74
CA ALA A 143 8.73 -12.71 -14.00
C ALA A 143 9.31 -11.30 -13.97
N THR A 144 10.38 -11.09 -14.71
CA THR A 144 11.05 -9.80 -14.89
C THR A 144 11.14 -9.45 -16.37
N ASP A 145 11.23 -8.15 -16.64
CA ASP A 145 11.43 -7.61 -17.99
C ASP A 145 10.33 -8.04 -18.99
N LEU A 146 9.07 -7.96 -18.53
CA LEU A 146 7.92 -8.22 -19.38
C LEU A 146 7.88 -7.21 -20.55
N LYS A 147 7.54 -7.72 -21.72
CA LYS A 147 7.33 -6.88 -22.92
C LYS A 147 6.06 -6.05 -22.76
N SER A 148 6.03 -4.87 -23.38
CA SER A 148 4.86 -3.95 -23.31
C SER A 148 3.56 -4.62 -23.73
N GLU A 149 3.60 -5.54 -24.71
CA GLU A 149 2.44 -6.32 -25.14
C GLU A 149 1.91 -7.25 -24.02
N GLN A 150 2.80 -7.92 -23.29
CA GLN A 150 2.42 -8.78 -22.16
C GLN A 150 1.81 -7.96 -21.02
N VAL A 151 2.37 -6.77 -20.76
CA VAL A 151 1.84 -5.85 -19.76
C VAL A 151 0.44 -5.37 -20.12
N LEU A 152 0.21 -5.03 -21.40
CA LEU A 152 -1.10 -4.58 -21.86
C LEU A 152 -2.15 -5.68 -21.70
N ARG A 153 -1.85 -6.89 -22.17
CA ARG A 153 -2.72 -8.06 -22.00
C ARG A 153 -3.03 -8.37 -20.53
N PHE A 154 -2.02 -8.25 -19.66
CA PHE A 154 -2.23 -8.44 -18.22
C PHE A 154 -3.18 -7.39 -17.65
N ARG A 155 -3.01 -6.12 -18.01
CA ARG A 155 -3.85 -5.03 -17.51
C ARG A 155 -5.31 -5.13 -17.95
N GLU A 156 -5.57 -5.63 -19.15
CA GLU A 156 -6.93 -5.87 -19.65
C GLU A 156 -7.69 -6.90 -18.80
N LEU A 157 -6.98 -7.88 -18.24
CA LEU A 157 -7.55 -8.97 -17.45
C LEU A 157 -7.15 -8.92 -15.98
N ALA A 158 -6.60 -7.79 -15.50
CA ALA A 158 -6.03 -7.67 -14.16
C ALA A 158 -7.02 -8.01 -13.05
N SER A 159 -8.31 -7.71 -13.22
CA SER A 159 -9.37 -8.06 -12.27
C SER A 159 -9.57 -9.57 -12.09
N SER A 160 -9.12 -10.39 -13.04
CA SER A 160 -9.20 -11.86 -12.99
C SER A 160 -8.00 -12.48 -12.27
N PHE A 161 -6.96 -11.71 -11.96
CA PHE A 161 -5.71 -12.19 -11.37
C PHE A 161 -5.55 -11.69 -9.93
N GLU A 162 -6.47 -12.07 -9.06
CA GLU A 162 -6.38 -11.71 -7.65
C GLU A 162 -5.04 -12.20 -7.04
N GLY A 163 -4.30 -11.25 -6.47
CA GLY A 163 -3.01 -11.51 -5.86
C GLY A 163 -1.80 -11.52 -6.81
N ALA A 164 -1.99 -11.28 -8.10
CA ALA A 164 -0.90 -11.01 -9.04
C ALA A 164 -0.96 -9.55 -9.52
N GLN A 165 0.19 -8.90 -9.64
CA GLN A 165 0.28 -7.50 -10.06
C GLN A 165 1.52 -7.28 -10.93
N VAL A 166 1.40 -6.44 -11.95
CA VAL A 166 2.54 -5.97 -12.73
C VAL A 166 2.89 -4.55 -12.29
N ASP A 167 4.11 -4.42 -11.77
CA ASP A 167 4.68 -3.15 -11.36
C ASP A 167 5.91 -2.79 -12.17
N VAL A 168 6.23 -1.50 -12.18
CA VAL A 168 7.46 -0.97 -12.79
C VAL A 168 8.55 -0.93 -11.75
N ASP A 169 9.67 -1.56 -12.07
CA ASP A 169 10.89 -1.50 -11.26
C ASP A 169 12.06 -0.96 -12.07
N VAL A 170 13.12 -0.55 -11.36
CA VAL A 170 14.35 -0.07 -11.96
C VAL A 170 15.36 -1.21 -12.02
N LEU A 171 15.70 -1.65 -13.24
CA LEU A 171 16.67 -2.71 -13.47
C LEU A 171 18.01 -2.14 -13.93
N ARG A 172 19.11 -2.62 -13.35
CA ARG A 172 20.45 -2.27 -13.81
C ARG A 172 20.70 -2.92 -15.17
N HIS A 173 21.13 -2.13 -16.12
CA HIS A 173 21.38 -2.55 -17.50
C HIS A 173 22.82 -2.30 -17.91
N TYR A 174 23.44 -3.32 -18.52
CA TYR A 174 24.80 -3.28 -19.04
C TYR A 174 24.75 -3.46 -20.56
N PRO A 175 24.78 -2.38 -21.35
CA PRO A 175 24.55 -2.43 -22.81
C PRO A 175 25.52 -3.35 -23.56
N TYR A 176 26.74 -3.48 -23.05
CA TYR A 176 27.80 -4.28 -23.67
C TYR A 176 27.98 -5.67 -23.04
N GLY A 177 26.98 -6.14 -22.27
CA GLY A 177 26.97 -7.47 -21.67
C GLY A 177 28.17 -7.71 -20.74
N THR A 178 29.04 -8.66 -21.11
CA THR A 178 30.20 -9.07 -20.30
C THR A 178 31.42 -8.16 -20.43
N LEU A 179 31.36 -7.13 -21.28
CA LEU A 179 32.50 -6.21 -21.48
C LEU A 179 32.90 -5.55 -20.15
N ALA A 180 34.15 -5.70 -19.79
CA ALA A 180 34.72 -5.14 -18.56
C ALA A 180 33.95 -5.50 -17.27
N ALA A 181 33.23 -6.63 -17.23
CA ALA A 181 32.39 -7.02 -16.11
C ALA A 181 33.16 -7.10 -14.78
N HIS A 182 34.44 -7.50 -14.80
CA HIS A 182 35.29 -7.54 -13.63
C HIS A 182 35.72 -6.15 -13.11
N VAL A 183 35.72 -5.14 -13.97
CA VAL A 183 35.98 -3.74 -13.61
C VAL A 183 34.69 -3.04 -13.17
N LEU A 184 33.64 -3.14 -14.00
CA LEU A 184 32.34 -2.51 -13.71
C LEU A 184 31.70 -3.11 -12.46
N GLY A 185 31.75 -4.44 -12.34
CA GLY A 185 31.06 -5.14 -11.29
C GLY A 185 29.60 -5.40 -11.61
N TYR A 186 28.83 -5.74 -10.58
CA TYR A 186 27.40 -6.01 -10.69
C TYR A 186 26.68 -5.65 -9.39
N THR A 187 25.35 -5.55 -9.48
CA THR A 187 24.49 -5.27 -8.34
C THR A 187 23.66 -6.49 -7.95
N GLN A 188 23.42 -6.69 -6.64
CA GLN A 188 22.53 -7.71 -6.11
C GLN A 188 21.57 -7.12 -5.07
N PRO A 189 20.41 -7.74 -4.84
CA PRO A 189 19.54 -7.38 -3.72
C PRO A 189 20.28 -7.50 -2.39
N ILE A 190 19.92 -6.64 -1.45
CA ILE A 190 20.38 -6.71 -0.06
C ILE A 190 19.78 -7.96 0.58
N ASN A 191 20.56 -8.70 1.37
CA ASN A 191 20.08 -9.78 2.19
C ASN A 191 19.70 -9.28 3.60
N GLU A 192 18.95 -10.12 4.35
CA GLU A 192 18.48 -9.73 5.70
C GLU A 192 19.60 -9.39 6.69
N LYS A 193 20.75 -10.07 6.59
CA LYS A 193 21.90 -9.80 7.47
C LYS A 193 22.49 -8.43 7.17
N GLU A 194 22.66 -8.14 5.91
CA GLU A 194 23.14 -6.84 5.44
C GLU A 194 22.17 -5.72 5.77
N PHE A 195 20.86 -5.96 5.63
CA PHE A 195 19.83 -4.97 5.96
C PHE A 195 19.89 -4.57 7.44
N LYS A 196 20.16 -5.50 8.37
CA LYS A 196 20.34 -5.17 9.79
C LYS A 196 21.47 -4.16 10.05
N THR A 197 22.51 -4.16 9.20
CA THR A 197 23.66 -3.26 9.32
C THR A 197 23.48 -1.98 8.50
N LEU A 198 22.86 -2.08 7.35
CA LEU A 198 22.73 -0.99 6.38
C LEU A 198 21.42 -0.20 6.55
N GLY A 199 20.42 -0.75 7.23
CA GLY A 199 19.12 -0.10 7.44
C GLY A 199 19.28 1.27 8.12
N ASP A 200 20.14 1.38 9.11
CA ASP A 200 20.45 2.64 9.82
C ASP A 200 21.13 3.67 8.90
N GLN A 201 21.71 3.24 7.80
CA GLN A 201 22.30 4.09 6.76
C GLN A 201 21.30 4.47 5.67
N GLY A 202 20.01 4.22 5.89
CA GLY A 202 18.92 4.55 4.99
C GLY A 202 18.77 3.60 3.80
N TYR A 203 19.22 2.34 3.91
CA TYR A 203 18.92 1.30 2.93
C TYR A 203 17.56 0.65 3.22
N ASP A 204 16.81 0.36 2.17
CA ASP A 204 15.60 -0.46 2.23
C ASP A 204 15.94 -1.92 1.87
N ILE A 205 15.17 -2.88 2.38
CA ILE A 205 15.36 -4.31 2.07
C ILE A 205 15.21 -4.62 0.57
N ARG A 206 14.55 -3.73 -0.16
CA ARG A 206 14.37 -3.82 -1.62
C ARG A 206 15.53 -3.24 -2.42
N ASP A 207 16.48 -2.58 -1.75
CA ASP A 207 17.65 -1.99 -2.42
C ASP A 207 18.55 -3.05 -3.03
N ARG A 208 19.29 -2.61 -4.04
CA ARG A 208 20.37 -3.37 -4.67
C ARG A 208 21.67 -2.67 -4.42
N ILE A 209 22.67 -3.42 -3.97
CA ILE A 209 24.01 -2.91 -3.69
C ILE A 209 25.02 -3.44 -4.70
N GLY A 210 26.04 -2.62 -5.00
CA GLY A 210 27.20 -3.06 -5.77
C GLY A 210 28.03 -4.07 -5.00
N ARG A 211 28.39 -5.18 -5.65
CA ARG A 211 29.11 -6.29 -5.00
C ARG A 211 30.61 -6.22 -5.21
N ILE A 212 31.01 -5.87 -6.40
CA ILE A 212 32.41 -5.78 -6.80
C ILE A 212 32.65 -4.61 -7.75
N GLY A 213 33.89 -4.30 -8.05
CA GLY A 213 34.32 -3.32 -9.03
C GLY A 213 33.86 -1.89 -8.73
N VAL A 214 33.64 -1.12 -9.79
CA VAL A 214 33.21 0.28 -9.72
C VAL A 214 31.84 0.40 -9.03
N GLU A 215 30.93 -0.56 -9.28
CA GLU A 215 29.62 -0.59 -8.64
C GLU A 215 29.71 -0.62 -7.11
N ALA A 216 30.65 -1.38 -6.55
CA ALA A 216 30.87 -1.44 -5.11
C ALA A 216 31.67 -0.23 -4.59
N ALA A 217 32.73 0.14 -5.29
CA ALA A 217 33.62 1.22 -4.86
C ALA A 217 32.92 2.58 -4.79
N TYR A 218 31.96 2.82 -5.69
CA TYR A 218 31.21 4.07 -5.77
C TYR A 218 29.75 3.91 -5.34
N GLU A 219 29.43 2.89 -4.53
CA GLU A 219 28.07 2.59 -4.08
C GLU A 219 27.36 3.82 -3.51
N SER A 220 28.00 4.58 -2.63
CA SER A 220 27.42 5.76 -1.98
C SER A 220 27.04 6.88 -2.95
N LEU A 221 27.76 6.99 -4.09
CA LEU A 221 27.47 7.97 -5.14
C LEU A 221 26.43 7.45 -6.14
N LEU A 222 26.45 6.15 -6.42
CA LEU A 222 25.63 5.55 -7.47
C LEU A 222 24.22 5.20 -7.01
N ARG A 223 24.02 4.87 -5.73
CA ARG A 223 22.77 4.29 -5.24
C ARG A 223 21.53 5.21 -5.38
N GLY A 224 21.73 6.53 -5.38
CA GLY A 224 20.64 7.49 -5.30
C GLY A 224 19.99 7.54 -3.90
N LYS A 225 18.91 8.29 -3.78
CA LYS A 225 18.12 8.41 -2.55
C LYS A 225 16.68 7.98 -2.82
N TRP A 226 16.08 7.29 -1.86
CA TRP A 226 14.67 6.94 -1.94
C TRP A 226 13.82 8.19 -1.99
N GLY A 227 12.95 8.23 -2.97
CA GLY A 227 11.89 9.22 -3.08
C GLY A 227 10.55 8.63 -2.63
N GLY A 228 9.52 9.46 -2.64
CA GLY A 228 8.16 9.02 -2.36
C GLY A 228 7.17 9.72 -3.26
N GLN A 229 6.19 9.00 -3.76
CA GLN A 229 5.03 9.61 -4.41
C GLN A 229 3.92 9.75 -3.38
N MET A 230 3.47 10.99 -3.19
CA MET A 230 2.33 11.27 -2.33
C MET A 230 1.05 11.03 -3.13
N LEU A 231 0.25 10.09 -2.67
CA LEU A 231 -1.04 9.73 -3.25
C LEU A 231 -2.15 10.08 -2.26
N GLU A 232 -3.20 10.70 -2.76
CA GLU A 232 -4.43 10.87 -2.01
C GLU A 232 -5.28 9.62 -2.18
N VAL A 233 -5.68 9.01 -1.06
CA VAL A 233 -6.50 7.80 -1.04
C VAL A 233 -7.82 8.07 -0.33
N ASN A 234 -8.88 7.37 -0.75
CA ASN A 234 -10.16 7.38 -0.05
C ASN A 234 -10.13 6.44 1.18
N ALA A 235 -11.23 6.36 1.90
CA ALA A 235 -11.38 5.50 3.08
C ALA A 235 -11.22 4.00 2.78
N MET A 236 -11.35 3.59 1.52
CA MET A 236 -11.14 2.21 1.05
C MET A 236 -9.69 1.95 0.62
N GLY A 237 -8.83 3.00 0.64
CA GLY A 237 -7.43 2.91 0.20
C GLY A 237 -7.24 3.03 -1.31
N GLU A 238 -8.27 3.41 -2.05
CA GLU A 238 -8.19 3.61 -3.49
C GLU A 238 -7.59 4.97 -3.81
N VAL A 239 -6.66 4.99 -4.77
CA VAL A 239 -5.98 6.21 -5.20
C VAL A 239 -6.95 7.13 -5.94
N GLN A 240 -7.14 8.34 -5.42
CA GLN A 240 -7.95 9.38 -6.03
C GLN A 240 -7.11 10.28 -6.96
N ARG A 241 -5.96 10.71 -6.50
CA ARG A 241 -5.03 11.51 -7.30
C ARG A 241 -3.60 11.45 -6.75
N SER A 242 -2.65 11.81 -7.61
CA SER A 242 -1.25 12.04 -7.23
C SER A 242 -1.08 13.49 -6.79
N LEU A 243 -0.49 13.70 -5.61
CA LEU A 243 -0.20 15.04 -5.05
C LEU A 243 1.20 15.52 -5.41
N GLY A 244 2.03 14.65 -6.00
CA GLY A 244 3.39 14.95 -6.41
C GLY A 244 4.42 13.99 -5.81
N ASP A 245 5.68 14.24 -6.16
CA ASP A 245 6.81 13.44 -5.66
C ASP A 245 7.45 14.13 -4.46
N LYS A 246 7.74 13.36 -3.42
CA LYS A 246 8.54 13.78 -2.28
C LYS A 246 9.98 13.35 -2.56
N PRO A 247 10.95 14.31 -2.56
CA PRO A 247 12.36 13.98 -2.76
C PRO A 247 12.95 13.12 -1.63
#